data_314ba5b704ae78dddeac3a72b2da1bd2
#
_entry.id   314ba5b704ae78dddeac3a72b2da1bd2
#
_cell.length_a   1.000
_cell.length_b   1.000
_cell.length_c   1.000
_cell.angle_alpha   90.00
_cell.angle_beta   90.00
_cell.angle_gamma   90.00
#
_symmetry.space_group_name_H-M   'P 1'
#
loop_
_entity.id
_entity.type
_entity.pdbx_description
1 polymer ?
#
loop_
_entity_poly.entity_id
_entity_poly.type
_entity_poly.pdbx_seq_one_letter_code
_entity_poly.pdbx_strand_id
1 'polypeptide(L)'
;MKKLLVLALIVFGINYSNAQSLSINEAFDVLTKWEGQWRNSAVFEKSVWIRESFKTRGRTSSSFILANKYLEVNINNGDNTSKHIISYDESSRKFNRWEFKNDGTNTFWIGEWNKNDMTMTWDFVDFSGNEIIGQIIERFESDEIISSDIIMKDKDGNTLLKINSTKNKI
;
A
#
# COMPACT_ATOMS: atom_id res chain seq x y z
N MET A 1 5.44 52.57 -37.04
CA MET A 1 4.61 51.40 -36.68
C MET A 1 5.39 50.56 -35.65
N LYS A 2 5.05 50.68 -34.33
CA LYS A 2 5.71 49.98 -33.23
C LYS A 2 4.96 48.68 -32.99
N LYS A 3 5.60 47.52 -33.20
CA LYS A 3 5.04 46.20 -32.89
C LYS A 3 5.18 45.99 -31.38
N LEU A 4 4.06 45.94 -30.70
CA LEU A 4 3.95 45.56 -29.27
C LEU A 4 4.06 44.06 -29.18
N LEU A 5 5.15 43.57 -28.59
CA LEU A 5 5.35 42.13 -28.29
C LEU A 5 4.72 41.84 -26.94
N VAL A 6 3.55 41.20 -26.94
CA VAL A 6 2.89 40.74 -25.71
C VAL A 6 3.52 39.41 -25.31
N LEU A 7 4.37 39.44 -24.28
CA LEU A 7 4.95 38.27 -23.68
C LEU A 7 3.91 37.64 -22.70
N ALA A 8 3.21 36.60 -23.15
CA ALA A 8 2.32 35.85 -22.28
C ALA A 8 3.15 34.96 -21.31
N LEU A 9 3.29 35.40 -20.08
CA LEU A 9 3.84 34.58 -19.00
C LEU A 9 2.82 33.49 -18.67
N ILE A 10 3.03 32.26 -19.18
CA ILE A 10 2.30 31.10 -18.73
C ILE A 10 2.91 30.69 -17.38
N VAL A 11 2.25 31.09 -16.29
CA VAL A 11 2.56 30.62 -14.96
C VAL A 11 2.03 29.18 -14.87
N PHE A 12 2.88 28.21 -15.15
CA PHE A 12 2.61 26.84 -14.74
C PHE A 12 2.60 26.80 -13.22
N GLY A 13 1.42 26.82 -12.64
CA GLY A 13 1.22 26.51 -11.23
C GLY A 13 1.64 25.05 -10.99
N ILE A 14 2.88 24.86 -10.57
CA ILE A 14 3.33 23.57 -10.04
C ILE A 14 2.58 23.43 -8.72
N ASN A 15 1.48 22.69 -8.72
CA ASN A 15 0.85 22.22 -7.51
C ASN A 15 1.84 21.23 -6.87
N TYR A 16 2.74 21.75 -6.03
CA TYR A 16 3.42 20.92 -5.07
C TYR A 16 2.30 20.36 -4.15
N SER A 17 1.89 19.16 -4.41
CA SER A 17 1.20 18.36 -3.42
C SER A 17 2.15 18.33 -2.21
N ASN A 18 1.85 19.18 -1.22
CA ASN A 18 2.51 19.09 0.08
C ASN A 18 2.12 17.75 0.67
N ALA A 19 2.89 16.70 0.39
CA ALA A 19 2.86 15.48 1.17
C ALA A 19 3.15 15.93 2.61
N GLN A 20 2.13 15.99 3.43
CA GLN A 20 2.21 16.48 4.80
C GLN A 20 3.12 15.50 5.55
N SER A 21 4.35 15.95 5.85
CA SER A 21 5.30 15.11 6.58
C SER A 21 4.75 14.80 7.96
N LEU A 22 4.47 13.53 8.22
CA LEU A 22 4.00 13.08 9.52
C LEU A 22 5.13 13.22 10.55
N SER A 23 4.77 13.67 11.75
CA SER A 23 5.60 13.44 12.93
C SER A 23 5.60 11.94 13.27
N ILE A 24 6.56 11.49 14.06
CA ILE A 24 6.64 10.09 14.47
C ILE A 24 5.38 9.64 15.22
N ASN A 25 4.79 10.50 16.06
CA ASN A 25 3.56 10.18 16.79
C ASN A 25 2.37 10.02 15.83
N GLU A 26 2.21 10.92 14.86
CA GLU A 26 1.17 10.79 13.82
C GLU A 26 1.36 9.52 12.98
N ALA A 27 2.60 9.14 12.67
CA ALA A 27 2.87 7.89 11.96
C ALA A 27 2.48 6.66 12.79
N PHE A 28 2.73 6.68 14.10
CA PHE A 28 2.25 5.61 14.99
C PHE A 28 0.72 5.58 15.06
N ASP A 29 0.04 6.73 15.15
CA ASP A 29 -1.41 6.80 15.09
C ASP A 29 -1.97 6.21 13.79
N VAL A 30 -1.26 6.40 12.66
CA VAL A 30 -1.62 5.73 11.41
C VAL A 30 -1.47 4.22 11.53
N LEU A 31 -0.37 3.70 12.10
CA LEU A 31 -0.15 2.27 12.25
C LEU A 31 -1.18 1.60 13.17
N THR A 32 -1.70 2.29 14.19
CA THR A 32 -2.76 1.74 15.07
C THR A 32 -4.04 1.38 14.33
N LYS A 33 -4.28 1.97 13.15
CA LYS A 33 -5.48 1.67 12.33
C LYS A 33 -5.52 0.23 11.83
N TRP A 34 -4.39 -0.44 11.70
CA TRP A 34 -4.33 -1.87 11.36
C TRP A 34 -4.39 -2.78 12.58
N GLU A 35 -4.18 -2.25 13.80
CA GLU A 35 -4.08 -3.09 14.99
C GLU A 35 -5.40 -3.83 15.29
N GLY A 36 -5.27 -5.09 15.69
CA GLY A 36 -6.39 -5.92 16.07
C GLY A 36 -6.56 -7.21 15.24
N GLN A 37 -7.78 -7.73 15.29
CA GLN A 37 -8.17 -8.95 14.57
C GLN A 37 -9.14 -8.60 13.44
N TRP A 38 -8.93 -9.21 12.27
CA TRP A 38 -9.68 -8.89 11.06
C TRP A 38 -10.10 -10.15 10.32
N ARG A 39 -11.28 -10.12 9.74
CA ARG A 39 -11.73 -11.10 8.77
C ARG A 39 -11.52 -10.55 7.37
N ASN A 40 -10.76 -11.29 6.55
CA ASN A 40 -10.42 -10.87 5.20
C ASN A 40 -11.31 -11.57 4.17
N SER A 41 -11.61 -10.86 3.09
CA SER A 41 -12.08 -11.44 1.83
C SER A 41 -11.34 -10.79 0.68
N ALA A 42 -10.95 -11.58 -0.33
CA ALA A 42 -10.27 -11.05 -1.52
C ALA A 42 -10.79 -11.72 -2.78
N VAL A 43 -10.81 -10.94 -3.85
CA VAL A 43 -11.11 -11.38 -5.21
C VAL A 43 -9.84 -11.23 -6.04
N PHE A 44 -9.32 -12.34 -6.53
CA PHE A 44 -8.22 -12.37 -7.49
C PHE A 44 -8.84 -12.33 -8.89
N GLU A 45 -8.51 -11.31 -9.66
CA GLU A 45 -8.99 -11.17 -11.01
C GLU A 45 -8.09 -11.92 -12.01
N LYS A 46 -8.66 -12.44 -13.08
CA LYS A 46 -7.91 -13.04 -14.19
C LYS A 46 -6.87 -12.06 -14.71
N SER A 47 -5.62 -12.51 -14.82
CA SER A 47 -4.45 -11.71 -15.21
C SER A 47 -3.36 -12.65 -15.75
N VAL A 48 -2.17 -12.13 -16.05
CA VAL A 48 -1.05 -12.98 -16.52
C VAL A 48 -0.72 -14.09 -15.52
N TRP A 49 -0.68 -13.77 -14.22
CA TRP A 49 -0.34 -14.75 -13.17
C TRP A 49 -1.55 -15.56 -12.68
N ILE A 50 -2.77 -15.07 -12.92
CA ILE A 50 -4.02 -15.68 -12.44
C ILE A 50 -4.84 -16.14 -13.65
N ARG A 51 -4.87 -17.46 -13.90
CA ARG A 51 -5.57 -18.03 -15.07
C ARG A 51 -7.08 -17.82 -15.05
N GLU A 52 -7.67 -17.91 -13.85
CA GLU A 52 -9.10 -17.75 -13.62
C GLU A 52 -9.35 -16.96 -12.36
N SER A 53 -10.40 -16.13 -12.36
CA SER A 53 -10.76 -15.35 -11.17
C SER A 53 -11.26 -16.27 -10.06
N PHE A 54 -10.83 -16.01 -8.83
CA PHE A 54 -11.28 -16.75 -7.65
C PHE A 54 -11.37 -15.84 -6.42
N LYS A 55 -12.05 -16.35 -5.38
CA LYS A 55 -12.22 -15.65 -4.11
C LYS A 55 -11.53 -16.42 -2.99
N THR A 56 -10.94 -15.67 -2.06
CA THR A 56 -10.38 -16.20 -0.82
C THR A 56 -11.05 -15.56 0.39
N ARG A 57 -10.95 -16.25 1.52
CA ARG A 57 -11.31 -15.72 2.84
C ARG A 57 -10.23 -16.11 3.82
N GLY A 58 -10.01 -15.27 4.82
CA GLY A 58 -9.00 -15.52 5.82
C GLY A 58 -9.13 -14.62 7.02
N ARG A 59 -8.06 -14.60 7.82
CA ARG A 59 -7.94 -13.76 9.01
C ARG A 59 -6.61 -13.05 9.01
N THR A 60 -6.61 -11.84 9.55
CA THR A 60 -5.41 -11.07 9.85
C THR A 60 -5.39 -10.77 11.34
N SER A 61 -4.22 -10.90 11.95
CA SER A 61 -3.95 -10.36 13.29
C SER A 61 -2.80 -9.39 13.23
N SER A 62 -2.95 -8.24 13.87
CA SER A 62 -1.93 -7.20 13.87
C SER A 62 -1.70 -6.68 15.28
N SER A 63 -0.44 -6.57 15.68
CA SER A 63 -0.03 -6.04 16.98
C SER A 63 1.34 -5.38 16.91
N PHE A 64 1.57 -4.41 17.78
CA PHE A 64 2.88 -3.80 17.91
C PHE A 64 3.88 -4.75 18.58
N ILE A 65 5.12 -4.71 18.09
CA ILE A 65 6.27 -5.47 18.60
C ILE A 65 7.47 -4.55 18.85
N LEU A 66 8.52 -5.08 19.49
CA LEU A 66 9.80 -4.40 19.72
C LEU A 66 9.62 -2.99 20.31
N ALA A 67 9.00 -2.92 21.49
CA ALA A 67 8.69 -1.68 22.20
C ALA A 67 7.89 -0.69 21.35
N ASN A 68 6.90 -1.20 20.63
CA ASN A 68 5.98 -0.46 19.77
C ASN A 68 6.66 0.26 18.58
N LYS A 69 7.84 -0.21 18.16
CA LYS A 69 8.54 0.39 17.00
C LYS A 69 8.08 -0.17 15.66
N TYR A 70 7.48 -1.35 15.66
CA TYR A 70 7.05 -2.06 14.47
C TYR A 70 5.64 -2.62 14.66
N LEU A 71 4.86 -2.60 13.60
CA LEU A 71 3.60 -3.33 13.53
C LEU A 71 3.84 -4.68 12.83
N GLU A 72 3.59 -5.78 13.55
CA GLU A 72 3.56 -7.10 12.96
C GLU A 72 2.14 -7.41 12.48
N VAL A 73 2.00 -7.88 11.25
CA VAL A 73 0.73 -8.29 10.65
C VAL A 73 0.86 -9.73 10.18
N ASN A 74 0.07 -10.63 10.75
CA ASN A 74 0.02 -12.03 10.35
C ASN A 74 -1.27 -12.28 9.56
N ILE A 75 -1.13 -12.78 8.32
CA ILE A 75 -2.25 -13.09 7.43
C ILE A 75 -2.33 -14.60 7.25
N ASN A 76 -3.53 -15.15 7.40
CA ASN A 76 -3.84 -16.55 7.16
C ASN A 76 -5.06 -16.65 6.24
N ASN A 77 -4.83 -17.11 5.01
CA ASN A 77 -5.84 -17.33 3.99
C ASN A 77 -5.89 -18.83 3.60
N GLY A 78 -5.88 -19.71 4.58
CA GLY A 78 -5.78 -21.16 4.36
C GLY A 78 -4.33 -21.60 4.10
N ASP A 79 -4.06 -22.15 2.94
CA ASP A 79 -2.73 -22.65 2.58
C ASP A 79 -1.71 -21.50 2.36
N ASN A 80 -2.19 -20.29 2.17
CA ASN A 80 -1.36 -19.10 1.97
C ASN A 80 -1.28 -18.29 3.25
N THR A 81 -0.10 -18.28 3.87
CA THR A 81 0.17 -17.45 5.03
C THR A 81 1.30 -16.46 4.75
N SER A 82 1.17 -15.28 5.32
CA SER A 82 2.24 -14.28 5.26
C SER A 82 2.37 -13.52 6.57
N LYS A 83 3.57 -13.01 6.80
CA LYS A 83 3.90 -12.09 7.88
C LYS A 83 4.40 -10.80 7.28
N HIS A 84 3.84 -9.66 7.73
CA HIS A 84 4.35 -8.35 7.36
C HIS A 84 4.94 -7.67 8.58
N ILE A 85 6.02 -6.94 8.38
CA ILE A 85 6.61 -6.05 9.38
C ILE A 85 6.54 -4.64 8.79
N ILE A 86 5.85 -3.76 9.49
CA ILE A 86 5.63 -2.39 9.05
C ILE A 86 6.29 -1.43 10.04
N SER A 87 6.99 -0.44 9.54
CA SER A 87 7.62 0.63 10.33
C SER A 87 7.52 1.98 9.61
N TYR A 88 7.73 3.05 10.36
CA TYR A 88 7.94 4.38 9.80
C TYR A 88 9.42 4.75 9.88
N ASP A 89 9.96 5.23 8.77
CA ASP A 89 11.32 5.76 8.67
C ASP A 89 11.27 7.29 8.71
N GLU A 90 11.75 7.87 9.80
CA GLU A 90 11.80 9.31 10.01
C GLU A 90 12.70 10.03 8.98
N SER A 91 13.75 9.37 8.50
CA SER A 91 14.71 9.98 7.58
C SER A 91 14.11 10.19 6.18
N SER A 92 13.43 9.19 5.68
CA SER A 92 12.73 9.24 4.38
C SER A 92 11.30 9.76 4.49
N ARG A 93 10.74 9.81 5.71
CA ARG A 93 9.33 10.14 6.01
C ARG A 93 8.34 9.23 5.28
N LYS A 94 8.70 7.95 5.16
CA LYS A 94 7.92 6.93 4.49
C LYS A 94 7.64 5.77 5.45
N PHE A 95 6.61 5.00 5.14
CA PHE A 95 6.39 3.72 5.77
C PHE A 95 7.13 2.65 4.97
N ASN A 96 7.72 1.69 5.67
CA ASN A 96 8.37 0.53 5.10
C ASN A 96 7.56 -0.71 5.46
N ARG A 97 7.29 -1.59 4.49
CA ARG A 97 6.58 -2.84 4.70
C ARG A 97 7.34 -3.98 4.06
N TRP A 98 7.86 -4.87 4.89
CA TRP A 98 8.38 -6.17 4.49
C TRP A 98 7.28 -7.21 4.59
N GLU A 99 7.12 -8.03 3.57
CA GLU A 99 6.19 -9.15 3.52
C GLU A 99 6.99 -10.43 3.28
N PHE A 100 6.77 -11.43 4.16
CA PHE A 100 7.38 -12.76 4.08
C PHE A 100 6.25 -13.77 3.91
N LYS A 101 6.35 -14.66 2.90
CA LYS A 101 5.34 -15.66 2.58
C LYS A 101 5.82 -17.06 2.93
N ASN A 102 4.89 -17.98 3.15
CA ASN A 102 5.19 -19.38 3.49
C ASN A 102 5.80 -20.18 2.34
N ASP A 103 5.78 -19.67 1.10
CA ASP A 103 6.49 -20.23 -0.05
C ASP A 103 7.98 -19.83 -0.10
N GLY A 104 8.46 -19.06 0.88
CA GLY A 104 9.83 -18.56 0.99
C GLY A 104 10.07 -17.26 0.21
N THR A 105 9.08 -16.74 -0.51
CA THR A 105 9.22 -15.45 -1.18
C THR A 105 9.04 -14.28 -0.23
N ASN A 106 9.63 -13.15 -0.57
CA ASN A 106 9.45 -11.91 0.16
C ASN A 106 9.27 -10.73 -0.80
N THR A 107 8.62 -9.67 -0.30
CA THR A 107 8.42 -8.43 -1.03
C THR A 107 8.67 -7.23 -0.12
N PHE A 108 9.04 -6.11 -0.71
CA PHE A 108 9.23 -4.85 0.01
C PHE A 108 8.44 -3.75 -0.66
N TRP A 109 7.82 -2.92 0.16
CA TRP A 109 6.95 -1.83 -0.26
C TRP A 109 7.30 -0.56 0.51
N ILE A 110 7.21 0.58 -0.17
CA ILE A 110 7.35 1.91 0.42
C ILE A 110 5.98 2.56 0.43
N GLY A 111 5.55 3.06 1.60
CA GLY A 111 4.21 3.57 1.82
C GLY A 111 4.15 5.07 2.07
N GLU A 112 3.09 5.68 1.56
CA GLU A 112 2.70 7.07 1.80
C GLU A 112 1.28 7.16 2.33
N TRP A 113 1.10 7.93 3.41
CA TRP A 113 -0.21 8.18 3.99
C TRP A 113 -0.81 9.49 3.49
N ASN A 114 -2.04 9.44 2.99
CA ASN A 114 -2.87 10.61 2.72
C ASN A 114 -3.96 10.75 3.78
N LYS A 115 -3.80 11.74 4.66
CA LYS A 115 -4.73 12.00 5.77
C LYS A 115 -6.11 12.47 5.29
N ASN A 116 -6.16 13.20 4.17
CA ASN A 116 -7.42 13.76 3.68
C ASN A 116 -8.36 12.66 3.17
N ASP A 117 -7.79 11.66 2.52
CA ASP A 117 -8.55 10.55 1.91
C ASP A 117 -8.53 9.29 2.77
N MET A 118 -7.86 9.35 3.96
CA MET A 118 -7.66 8.20 4.84
C MET A 118 -7.12 6.98 4.08
N THR A 119 -6.08 7.23 3.27
CA THR A 119 -5.55 6.23 2.32
C THR A 119 -4.07 6.01 2.55
N MET A 120 -3.65 4.75 2.58
CA MET A 120 -2.25 4.34 2.51
C MET A 120 -1.98 3.79 1.11
N THR A 121 -1.03 4.39 0.41
CA THR A 121 -0.53 3.91 -0.88
C THR A 121 0.83 3.28 -0.68
N TRP A 122 1.00 2.03 -1.14
CA TRP A 122 2.26 1.29 -1.10
C TRP A 122 2.77 1.09 -2.52
N ASP A 123 3.99 1.49 -2.78
CA ASP A 123 4.68 1.23 -4.04
C ASP A 123 5.65 0.06 -3.88
N PHE A 124 5.60 -0.89 -4.80
CA PHE A 124 6.46 -2.06 -4.82
C PHE A 124 7.89 -1.68 -5.18
N VAL A 125 8.86 -2.23 -4.46
CA VAL A 125 10.28 -2.10 -4.79
C VAL A 125 10.74 -3.40 -5.45
N ASP A 126 10.98 -3.35 -6.75
CA ASP A 126 11.46 -4.50 -7.52
C ASP A 126 12.98 -4.68 -7.37
N PHE A 127 13.38 -5.67 -6.59
CA PHE A 127 14.79 -6.07 -6.47
C PHE A 127 15.23 -7.10 -7.53
N SER A 128 14.30 -7.64 -8.31
CA SER A 128 14.59 -8.68 -9.31
C SER A 128 15.17 -8.13 -10.60
N GLY A 129 14.97 -6.83 -10.85
CA GLY A 129 15.34 -6.18 -12.12
C GLY A 129 14.41 -6.52 -13.29
N ASN A 130 13.24 -7.11 -13.00
CA ASN A 130 12.24 -7.43 -14.04
C ASN A 130 11.36 -6.23 -14.42
N GLU A 131 11.65 -5.05 -13.87
CA GLU A 131 10.91 -3.80 -14.10
C GLU A 131 9.41 -3.93 -13.79
N ILE A 132 9.09 -4.66 -12.70
CA ILE A 132 7.72 -4.82 -12.22
C ILE A 132 7.32 -3.56 -11.47
N ILE A 133 6.18 -2.98 -11.85
CA ILE A 133 5.54 -1.86 -11.16
C ILE A 133 4.35 -2.43 -10.39
N GLY A 134 4.32 -2.21 -9.07
CA GLY A 134 3.23 -2.66 -8.22
C GLY A 134 2.75 -1.56 -7.29
N GLN A 135 1.44 -1.53 -7.05
CA GLN A 135 0.84 -0.61 -6.11
C GLN A 135 -0.26 -1.30 -5.30
N ILE A 136 -0.32 -0.95 -4.00
CA ILE A 136 -1.45 -1.28 -3.13
C ILE A 136 -2.03 0.05 -2.65
N ILE A 137 -3.35 0.20 -2.75
CA ILE A 137 -4.08 1.32 -2.20
C ILE A 137 -5.01 0.77 -1.13
N GLU A 138 -4.72 1.06 0.14
CA GLU A 138 -5.57 0.69 1.28
C GLU A 138 -6.36 1.92 1.73
N ARG A 139 -7.70 1.82 1.74
CA ARG A 139 -8.61 2.87 2.18
C ARG A 139 -9.23 2.48 3.51
N PHE A 140 -9.13 3.35 4.48
CA PHE A 140 -9.74 3.18 5.80
C PHE A 140 -11.14 3.80 5.75
N GLU A 141 -12.11 2.99 5.31
CA GLU A 141 -13.52 3.38 5.18
C GLU A 141 -14.12 3.75 6.54
N SER A 142 -13.67 3.06 7.60
CA SER A 142 -13.98 3.31 9.00
C SER A 142 -12.92 2.64 9.88
N ASP A 143 -13.05 2.77 11.21
CA ASP A 143 -12.19 2.05 12.17
C ASP A 143 -12.39 0.52 12.14
N GLU A 144 -13.42 0.05 11.44
CA GLU A 144 -13.79 -1.37 11.35
C GLU A 144 -13.65 -1.96 9.94
N ILE A 145 -13.42 -1.11 8.90
CA ILE A 145 -13.40 -1.55 7.51
C ILE A 145 -12.21 -0.94 6.77
N ILE A 146 -11.39 -1.81 6.19
CA ILE A 146 -10.31 -1.43 5.28
C ILE A 146 -10.55 -2.13 3.94
N SER A 147 -10.68 -1.34 2.86
CA SER A 147 -10.67 -1.85 1.49
C SER A 147 -9.29 -1.70 0.87
N SER A 148 -8.92 -2.59 -0.05
CA SER A 148 -7.62 -2.53 -0.72
C SER A 148 -7.73 -2.96 -2.18
N ASP A 149 -7.05 -2.20 -3.03
CA ASP A 149 -6.81 -2.53 -4.44
C ASP A 149 -5.31 -2.80 -4.60
N ILE A 150 -4.96 -3.94 -5.18
CA ILE A 150 -3.59 -4.34 -5.47
C ILE A 150 -3.48 -4.54 -6.98
N ILE A 151 -2.52 -3.88 -7.60
CA ILE A 151 -2.21 -4.05 -9.02
C ILE A 151 -0.70 -4.20 -9.21
N MET A 152 -0.30 -5.17 -10.03
CA MET A 152 1.07 -5.31 -10.51
C MET A 152 1.08 -5.38 -12.03
N LYS A 153 2.04 -4.72 -12.64
CA LYS A 153 2.23 -4.65 -14.10
C LYS A 153 3.67 -4.93 -14.45
N ASP A 154 3.89 -5.45 -15.66
CA ASP A 154 5.22 -5.48 -16.27
C ASP A 154 5.57 -4.11 -16.89
N LYS A 155 6.78 -4.01 -17.42
CA LYS A 155 7.28 -2.81 -18.11
C LYS A 155 6.47 -2.40 -19.32
N ASP A 156 5.78 -3.34 -19.95
CA ASP A 156 4.96 -3.11 -21.14
C ASP A 156 3.52 -2.71 -20.78
N GLY A 157 3.21 -2.65 -19.47
CA GLY A 157 1.91 -2.25 -18.93
C GLY A 157 0.88 -3.38 -18.84
N ASN A 158 1.26 -4.63 -19.13
CA ASN A 158 0.36 -5.76 -18.97
C ASN A 158 0.09 -6.02 -17.48
N THR A 159 -1.16 -6.27 -17.13
CA THR A 159 -1.54 -6.58 -15.75
C THR A 159 -1.09 -8.00 -15.37
N LEU A 160 -0.08 -8.10 -14.51
CA LEU A 160 0.43 -9.35 -13.95
C LEU A 160 -0.47 -9.90 -12.86
N LEU A 161 -0.95 -9.01 -11.96
CA LEU A 161 -1.81 -9.33 -10.83
C LEU A 161 -2.79 -8.20 -10.57
N LYS A 162 -4.06 -8.56 -10.25
CA LYS A 162 -5.05 -7.63 -9.75
C LYS A 162 -5.90 -8.30 -8.66
N ILE A 163 -5.97 -7.65 -7.49
CA ILE A 163 -6.71 -8.16 -6.34
C ILE A 163 -7.50 -7.00 -5.73
N ASN A 164 -8.76 -7.26 -5.42
CA ASN A 164 -9.58 -6.38 -4.59
C ASN A 164 -9.87 -7.10 -3.29
N SER A 165 -9.65 -6.45 -2.15
CA SER A 165 -9.88 -7.06 -0.86
C SER A 165 -10.57 -6.15 0.13
N THR A 166 -11.20 -6.75 1.14
CA THR A 166 -11.82 -6.06 2.26
C THR A 166 -11.46 -6.78 3.54
N LYS A 167 -11.11 -6.00 4.58
CA LYS A 167 -10.89 -6.46 5.94
C LYS A 167 -11.99 -5.85 6.83
N ASN A 168 -12.64 -6.68 7.62
CA ASN A 168 -13.63 -6.26 8.61
C ASN A 168 -13.10 -6.64 9.99
N LYS A 169 -13.09 -5.68 10.91
CA LYS A 169 -12.63 -5.90 12.30
C LYS A 169 -13.54 -6.86 13.03
N ILE A 170 -12.97 -7.68 13.95
CA ILE A 170 -13.72 -8.69 14.72
C ILE A 170 -13.65 -8.33 16.20
#